data_a9dbc0b8256e17f4776ea54d66250d40
#
_entry.id   a9dbc0b8256e17f4776ea54d66250d40
#
_cell.length_a   1.000
_cell.length_b   1.000
_cell.length_c   1.000
_cell.angle_alpha   90.00
_cell.angle_beta   90.00
_cell.angle_gamma   90.00
#
_symmetry.space_group_name_H-M   'P 1'
#
loop_
_entity.id
_entity.type
_entity.pdbx_description
1 polymer ?
#
loop_
_entity_poly.entity_id
_entity_poly.type
_entity_poly.pdbx_seq_one_letter_code
_entity_poly.pdbx_strand_id
1 'polypeptide(L)'
;MQRIAVLIAGLTLSGLPSAVAAQLRAQVPRDSVRAIVIHPVVRQHFVCLEHPAGQLSYVGDALGADCLIIDPGTGPGGHFPAFHRGAGTHNEDWYGWNQAVLAPFDGVVDSVHVNDTTNVPGTSGRQRASVIVFRRADGVHVLYAHVQDIRVAPGDTVHAGQAVARVGNNGPAFMPHTHVAAWQGDEPLQIRFDLRAMGRLSRQPERVGARAP
;
A
#
# COMPACT_ATOMS: atom_id res chain seq x y z
N MET A 1 -36.22 25.87 67.42
CA MET A 1 -36.41 25.26 66.05
C MET A 1 -35.18 25.54 65.23
N GLN A 2 -34.20 24.62 65.27
CA GLN A 2 -32.93 24.73 64.52
C GLN A 2 -33.15 24.06 63.12
N ARG A 3 -32.92 24.83 62.05
CA ARG A 3 -32.93 24.31 60.70
C ARG A 3 -31.52 23.81 60.34
N ILE A 4 -31.41 22.51 60.13
CA ILE A 4 -30.18 21.87 59.61
C ILE A 4 -30.15 22.08 58.11
N ALA A 5 -29.13 22.81 57.64
CA ALA A 5 -28.84 22.93 56.21
C ALA A 5 -27.95 21.76 55.79
N VAL A 6 -28.48 20.88 54.92
CA VAL A 6 -27.71 19.80 54.29
C VAL A 6 -27.00 20.38 53.07
N LEU A 7 -25.67 20.48 53.15
CA LEU A 7 -24.82 20.79 52.02
C LEU A 7 -24.65 19.51 51.17
N ILE A 8 -25.23 19.48 49.99
CA ILE A 8 -24.95 18.47 48.98
C ILE A 8 -23.70 18.93 48.23
N ALA A 9 -22.59 18.28 48.53
CA ALA A 9 -21.36 18.43 47.72
C ALA A 9 -21.55 17.71 46.38
N GLY A 10 -21.78 18.48 45.32
CA GLY A 10 -21.78 17.97 43.97
C GLY A 10 -20.36 17.53 43.55
N LEU A 11 -20.12 16.23 43.47
CA LEU A 11 -18.95 15.69 42.80
C LEU A 11 -19.08 15.96 41.32
N THR A 12 -18.40 16.99 40.82
CA THR A 12 -18.18 17.15 39.38
C THR A 12 -17.18 16.06 38.95
N LEU A 13 -17.67 15.00 38.27
CA LEU A 13 -16.82 14.11 37.51
C LEU A 13 -16.17 14.95 36.40
N SER A 14 -14.95 15.39 36.65
CA SER A 14 -14.07 15.94 35.64
C SER A 14 -13.80 14.79 34.65
N GLY A 15 -14.47 14.84 33.51
CA GLY A 15 -14.22 13.91 32.43
C GLY A 15 -12.73 13.95 32.08
N LEU A 16 -12.04 12.83 32.31
CA LEU A 16 -10.72 12.61 31.75
C LEU A 16 -10.85 12.85 30.25
N PRO A 17 -10.00 13.68 29.63
CA PRO A 17 -9.99 13.78 28.17
C PRO A 17 -9.73 12.36 27.68
N SER A 18 -10.67 11.81 26.92
CA SER A 18 -10.43 10.62 26.13
C SER A 18 -9.13 10.90 25.39
N ALA A 19 -8.09 10.16 25.72
CA ALA A 19 -6.88 10.08 24.90
C ALA A 19 -7.34 9.44 23.57
N VAL A 20 -7.94 10.26 22.73
CA VAL A 20 -7.95 10.02 21.30
C VAL A 20 -6.47 9.87 21.01
N ALA A 21 -6.03 8.64 20.75
CA ALA A 21 -4.69 8.36 20.30
C ALA A 21 -4.44 9.37 19.20
N ALA A 22 -3.68 10.42 19.50
CA ALA A 22 -3.25 11.38 18.52
C ALA A 22 -2.44 10.56 17.54
N GLN A 23 -3.06 10.19 16.43
CA GLN A 23 -2.37 9.56 15.33
C GLN A 23 -1.26 10.54 14.97
N LEU A 24 -0.04 10.15 15.32
CA LEU A 24 1.15 10.95 15.08
C LEU A 24 1.15 11.29 13.59
N ARG A 25 0.85 12.54 13.28
CA ARG A 25 0.99 13.03 11.90
C ARG A 25 2.47 13.03 11.61
N ALA A 26 2.89 12.19 10.68
CA ALA A 26 4.26 12.16 10.24
C ALA A 26 4.64 13.52 9.67
N GLN A 27 5.72 14.08 10.20
CA GLN A 27 6.35 15.23 9.58
C GLN A 27 7.43 14.73 8.63
N VAL A 28 7.27 15.02 7.34
CA VAL A 28 8.31 14.77 6.36
C VAL A 28 9.47 15.74 6.64
N PRO A 29 10.70 15.24 6.88
CA PRO A 29 11.86 16.11 7.11
C PRO A 29 12.07 17.05 5.92
N ARG A 30 12.46 18.32 6.20
CA ARG A 30 12.66 19.33 5.15
C ARG A 30 13.93 19.12 4.34
N ASP A 31 14.99 18.62 4.99
CA ASP A 31 16.35 18.65 4.44
C ASP A 31 16.86 17.27 4.01
N SER A 32 16.27 16.19 4.51
CA SER A 32 16.65 14.83 4.13
C SER A 32 15.49 13.87 4.31
N VAL A 33 15.29 13.00 3.33
CA VAL A 33 14.33 11.89 3.38
C VAL A 33 15.13 10.61 3.42
N ARG A 34 14.93 9.80 4.47
CA ARG A 34 15.49 8.45 4.53
C ARG A 34 14.75 7.55 3.55
N ALA A 35 15.49 6.66 2.92
CA ALA A 35 14.93 5.72 1.96
C ALA A 35 15.24 4.28 2.34
N ILE A 36 14.37 3.38 1.89
CA ILE A 36 14.57 1.94 1.94
C ILE A 36 14.59 1.37 0.52
N VAL A 37 15.50 0.44 0.27
CA VAL A 37 15.51 -0.34 -0.96
C VAL A 37 14.73 -1.63 -0.75
N ILE A 38 13.72 -1.87 -1.61
CA ILE A 38 12.91 -3.08 -1.59
C ILE A 38 12.96 -3.79 -2.95
N HIS A 39 12.57 -5.06 -2.98
CA HIS A 39 12.32 -5.77 -4.24
C HIS A 39 11.22 -5.07 -5.05
N PRO A 40 11.27 -5.06 -6.39
CA PRO A 40 10.16 -4.55 -7.21
C PRO A 40 8.82 -5.16 -6.82
N VAL A 41 7.79 -4.31 -6.76
CA VAL A 41 6.44 -4.70 -6.33
C VAL A 41 5.74 -5.62 -7.33
N VAL A 42 6.11 -5.53 -8.61
CA VAL A 42 5.59 -6.34 -9.72
C VAL A 42 6.73 -6.74 -10.67
N ARG A 43 6.48 -7.67 -11.60
CA ARG A 43 7.46 -8.11 -12.59
C ARG A 43 7.53 -7.22 -13.82
N GLN A 44 6.41 -6.62 -14.18
CA GLN A 44 6.22 -5.83 -15.38
C GLN A 44 6.88 -4.45 -15.24
N HIS A 45 6.96 -3.71 -16.33
CA HIS A 45 7.31 -2.29 -16.29
C HIS A 45 6.25 -1.51 -15.51
N PHE A 46 6.69 -0.67 -14.61
CA PHE A 46 5.79 0.14 -13.79
C PHE A 46 6.39 1.50 -13.50
N VAL A 47 5.52 2.44 -13.12
CA VAL A 47 5.87 3.75 -12.56
C VAL A 47 5.18 3.91 -11.23
N CYS A 48 5.78 4.68 -10.33
CA CYS A 48 5.14 5.04 -9.06
C CYS A 48 4.96 6.55 -9.01
N LEU A 49 3.75 6.97 -8.66
CA LEU A 49 3.36 8.36 -8.47
C LEU A 49 3.38 8.67 -6.98
N GLU A 50 4.28 9.53 -6.57
CA GLU A 50 4.42 9.94 -5.17
C GLU A 50 3.28 10.88 -4.76
N HIS A 51 2.82 10.74 -3.52
CA HIS A 51 1.86 11.65 -2.94
C HIS A 51 2.56 12.92 -2.43
N PRO A 52 2.01 14.12 -2.68
CA PRO A 52 2.54 15.35 -2.08
C PRO A 52 2.55 15.28 -0.55
N ALA A 53 3.57 15.84 0.09
CA ALA A 53 3.69 15.89 1.55
C ALA A 53 2.41 16.48 2.17
N GLY A 54 1.84 15.75 3.15
CA GLY A 54 0.61 16.14 3.84
C GLY A 54 -0.69 15.66 3.18
N GLN A 55 -0.66 15.09 1.99
CA GLN A 55 -1.83 14.45 1.39
C GLN A 55 -2.22 13.19 2.17
N LEU A 56 -1.25 12.38 2.54
CA LEU A 56 -1.41 11.23 3.43
C LEU A 56 -0.74 11.56 4.77
N SER A 57 -1.46 11.35 5.88
CA SER A 57 -1.05 11.88 7.18
C SER A 57 -0.60 10.82 8.19
N TYR A 58 -0.73 9.54 7.86
CA TYR A 58 -0.24 8.47 8.72
C TYR A 58 1.27 8.27 8.55
N VAL A 59 1.98 7.94 9.63
CA VAL A 59 3.43 7.69 9.61
C VAL A 59 3.80 6.72 8.48
N GLY A 60 3.06 5.61 8.36
CA GLY A 60 3.31 4.61 7.33
C GLY A 60 3.04 5.07 5.89
N ASP A 61 2.28 6.14 5.69
CA ASP A 61 1.77 6.59 4.38
C ASP A 61 2.36 7.92 3.92
N ALA A 62 3.00 8.66 4.80
CA ALA A 62 3.40 10.05 4.55
C ALA A 62 4.33 10.24 3.36
N LEU A 63 5.06 9.20 2.95
CA LEU A 63 5.91 9.13 1.75
C LEU A 63 5.46 7.98 0.83
N GLY A 64 4.16 7.66 0.84
CA GLY A 64 3.57 6.61 0.01
C GLY A 64 3.54 6.98 -1.46
N ALA A 65 3.39 5.96 -2.31
CA ALA A 65 3.30 6.12 -3.75
C ALA A 65 2.37 5.08 -4.38
N ASP A 66 1.69 5.47 -5.45
CA ASP A 66 0.84 4.59 -6.25
C ASP A 66 1.63 4.00 -7.41
N CYS A 67 1.85 2.69 -7.39
CA CYS A 67 2.62 1.98 -8.42
C CYS A 67 1.68 1.35 -9.45
N LEU A 68 1.76 1.85 -10.69
CA LEU A 68 0.94 1.42 -11.81
C LEU A 68 1.80 0.67 -12.84
N ILE A 69 1.33 -0.47 -13.30
CA ILE A 69 1.96 -1.20 -14.41
C ILE A 69 1.67 -0.46 -15.71
N ILE A 70 2.69 -0.35 -16.56
CA ILE A 70 2.59 0.29 -17.87
C ILE A 70 2.98 -0.69 -18.99
N ASP A 71 2.36 -0.54 -20.14
CA ASP A 71 2.94 -0.98 -21.39
C ASP A 71 3.92 0.10 -21.86
N PRO A 72 5.23 -0.20 -21.99
CA PRO A 72 6.24 0.83 -22.34
C PRO A 72 6.19 1.28 -23.80
N GLY A 73 5.31 0.68 -24.64
CA GLY A 73 5.19 1.04 -26.04
C GLY A 73 6.36 0.60 -26.92
N THR A 74 7.16 -0.37 -26.48
CA THR A 74 8.39 -0.81 -27.18
C THR A 74 8.18 -1.93 -28.19
N GLY A 75 6.92 -2.37 -28.38
CA GLY A 75 6.56 -3.42 -29.35
C GLY A 75 6.64 -2.95 -30.82
N PRO A 76 6.49 -3.90 -31.78
CA PRO A 76 6.43 -3.57 -33.20
C PRO A 76 5.34 -2.52 -33.49
N GLY A 77 5.68 -1.47 -34.21
CA GLY A 77 4.78 -0.37 -34.53
C GLY A 77 4.79 0.79 -33.53
N GLY A 78 5.40 0.63 -32.37
CA GLY A 78 5.58 1.63 -31.32
C GLY A 78 4.32 2.45 -30.99
N HIS A 79 4.11 2.72 -29.73
CA HIS A 79 3.08 3.65 -29.25
C HIS A 79 3.59 4.35 -27.98
N PHE A 80 2.90 5.38 -27.54
CA PHE A 80 3.23 5.99 -26.25
C PHE A 80 2.96 5.01 -25.10
N PRO A 81 3.77 5.05 -24.01
CA PRO A 81 3.48 4.28 -22.81
C PRO A 81 2.05 4.49 -22.32
N ALA A 82 1.39 3.42 -21.95
CA ALA A 82 -0.01 3.46 -21.52
C ALA A 82 -0.25 2.60 -20.29
N PHE A 83 -1.25 2.98 -19.48
CA PHE A 83 -1.68 2.21 -18.29
C PHE A 83 -2.77 1.19 -18.62
N HIS A 84 -3.49 1.40 -19.70
CA HIS A 84 -4.63 0.57 -20.11
C HIS A 84 -4.78 0.51 -21.63
N ARG A 85 -5.55 -0.47 -22.07
CA ARG A 85 -6.02 -0.63 -23.45
C ARG A 85 -7.35 0.11 -23.61
N GLY A 86 -7.62 0.64 -24.77
CA GLY A 86 -8.91 1.26 -25.06
C GLY A 86 -9.27 2.40 -24.09
N ALA A 87 -10.51 2.44 -23.63
CA ALA A 87 -11.03 3.52 -22.78
C ALA A 87 -10.68 3.39 -21.30
N GLY A 88 -10.18 2.26 -20.82
CA GLY A 88 -9.83 2.03 -19.42
C GLY A 88 -11.04 1.99 -18.47
N THR A 89 -12.24 1.70 -18.98
CA THR A 89 -13.49 1.74 -18.18
C THR A 89 -13.75 0.45 -17.40
N HIS A 90 -13.03 -0.62 -17.71
CA HIS A 90 -13.09 -1.90 -17.00
C HIS A 90 -11.74 -2.22 -16.38
N ASN A 91 -11.72 -2.96 -15.28
CA ASN A 91 -10.47 -3.33 -14.61
C ASN A 91 -9.56 -4.14 -15.56
N GLU A 92 -10.13 -4.98 -16.39
CA GLU A 92 -9.44 -5.84 -17.37
C GLU A 92 -8.75 -5.05 -18.48
N ASP A 93 -9.14 -3.81 -18.71
CA ASP A 93 -8.46 -2.91 -19.65
C ASP A 93 -7.06 -2.53 -19.15
N TRP A 94 -6.86 -2.45 -17.82
CA TRP A 94 -5.63 -2.00 -17.19
C TRP A 94 -4.56 -3.10 -17.18
N TYR A 95 -3.36 -2.74 -17.60
CA TYR A 95 -2.22 -3.68 -17.64
C TYR A 95 -1.87 -4.24 -16.27
N GLY A 96 -2.15 -3.46 -15.20
CA GLY A 96 -1.91 -3.86 -13.82
C GLY A 96 -2.92 -4.84 -13.26
N TRP A 97 -4.13 -4.90 -13.80
CA TRP A 97 -5.20 -5.70 -13.23
C TRP A 97 -4.80 -7.17 -13.06
N ASN A 98 -5.00 -7.69 -11.85
CA ASN A 98 -4.77 -9.10 -11.52
C ASN A 98 -3.32 -9.58 -11.73
N GLN A 99 -2.33 -8.68 -11.88
CA GLN A 99 -0.92 -9.04 -11.94
C GLN A 99 -0.38 -9.43 -10.56
N ALA A 100 0.64 -10.31 -10.53
CA ALA A 100 1.23 -10.75 -9.27
C ALA A 100 1.94 -9.61 -8.54
N VAL A 101 1.63 -9.43 -7.27
CA VAL A 101 2.32 -8.54 -6.32
C VAL A 101 3.38 -9.34 -5.58
N LEU A 102 4.60 -8.80 -5.49
CA LEU A 102 5.79 -9.46 -4.99
C LEU A 102 6.21 -8.90 -3.63
N ALA A 103 6.56 -9.77 -2.69
CA ALA A 103 7.05 -9.37 -1.36
C ALA A 103 8.26 -8.44 -1.44
N PRO A 104 8.33 -7.42 -0.57
CA PRO A 104 9.32 -6.35 -0.64
C PRO A 104 10.74 -6.78 -0.20
N PHE A 105 10.85 -7.75 0.67
CA PHE A 105 12.10 -8.23 1.28
C PHE A 105 11.89 -9.59 1.97
N ASP A 106 12.95 -10.19 2.46
CA ASP A 106 12.86 -11.32 3.39
C ASP A 106 12.39 -10.81 4.76
N GLY A 107 11.29 -11.36 5.26
CA GLY A 107 10.66 -10.91 6.50
C GLY A 107 9.42 -11.70 6.86
N VAL A 108 8.56 -11.09 7.66
CA VAL A 108 7.30 -11.68 8.08
C VAL A 108 6.11 -10.79 7.71
N VAL A 109 4.97 -11.39 7.48
CA VAL A 109 3.71 -10.68 7.36
C VAL A 109 3.26 -10.24 8.75
N ASP A 110 3.16 -8.94 8.97
CA ASP A 110 2.77 -8.36 10.26
C ASP A 110 1.26 -8.32 10.42
N SER A 111 0.55 -7.87 9.37
CA SER A 111 -0.91 -7.84 9.36
C SER A 111 -1.48 -7.93 7.94
N VAL A 112 -2.74 -8.36 7.88
CA VAL A 112 -3.54 -8.43 6.65
C VAL A 112 -4.93 -7.88 6.94
N HIS A 113 -5.46 -7.08 6.01
CA HIS A 113 -6.86 -6.67 5.97
C HIS A 113 -7.40 -6.96 4.57
N VAL A 114 -8.59 -7.54 4.51
CA VAL A 114 -9.27 -7.90 3.25
C VAL A 114 -10.51 -7.03 3.07
N ASN A 115 -10.66 -6.47 1.89
CA ASN A 115 -11.88 -5.82 1.39
C ASN A 115 -12.32 -6.56 0.13
N ASP A 116 -13.45 -7.25 0.20
CA ASP A 116 -13.97 -8.09 -0.89
C ASP A 116 -14.69 -7.27 -1.99
N THR A 117 -14.78 -5.93 -1.82
CA THR A 117 -15.40 -5.06 -2.81
C THR A 117 -14.39 -4.68 -3.88
N THR A 118 -14.74 -4.90 -5.15
CA THR A 118 -13.96 -4.43 -6.29
C THR A 118 -14.60 -3.16 -6.85
N ASN A 119 -13.80 -2.10 -7.02
CA ASN A 119 -14.25 -0.86 -7.65
C ASN A 119 -14.29 -0.99 -9.17
N VAL A 120 -15.08 -0.13 -9.81
CA VAL A 120 -15.01 0.11 -11.26
C VAL A 120 -14.05 1.29 -11.50
N PRO A 121 -13.15 1.23 -12.50
CA PRO A 121 -12.27 2.35 -12.82
C PRO A 121 -13.01 3.69 -12.98
N GLY A 122 -12.45 4.75 -12.41
CA GLY A 122 -13.09 6.06 -12.33
C GLY A 122 -14.00 6.26 -11.11
N THR A 123 -14.23 5.20 -10.31
CA THR A 123 -15.08 5.26 -9.10
C THR A 123 -14.29 4.79 -7.89
N SER A 124 -14.19 5.63 -6.87
CA SER A 124 -13.50 5.28 -5.61
C SER A 124 -14.45 4.68 -4.59
N GLY A 125 -14.05 3.58 -3.97
CA GLY A 125 -14.72 3.02 -2.80
C GLY A 125 -14.46 3.83 -1.53
N ARG A 126 -15.34 3.68 -0.53
CA ARG A 126 -15.23 4.39 0.75
C ARG A 126 -14.69 3.52 1.89
N GLN A 127 -14.68 2.22 1.72
CA GLN A 127 -14.20 1.28 2.73
C GLN A 127 -12.67 1.27 2.75
N ARG A 128 -12.09 0.79 3.85
CA ARG A 128 -10.64 0.54 3.93
C ARG A 128 -10.21 -0.42 2.82
N ALA A 129 -9.09 -0.14 2.18
CA ALA A 129 -8.51 -1.03 1.17
C ALA A 129 -8.07 -2.37 1.76
N SER A 130 -7.98 -3.39 0.92
CA SER A 130 -7.19 -4.58 1.27
C SER A 130 -5.72 -4.19 1.42
N VAL A 131 -5.09 -4.67 2.49
CA VAL A 131 -3.73 -4.28 2.89
C VAL A 131 -2.94 -5.50 3.33
N ILE A 132 -1.67 -5.55 2.98
CA ILE A 132 -0.66 -6.41 3.60
C ILE A 132 0.41 -5.51 4.19
N VAL A 133 0.75 -5.71 5.45
CA VAL A 133 1.90 -5.09 6.10
C VAL A 133 2.98 -6.15 6.28
N PHE A 134 4.18 -5.85 5.84
CA PHE A 134 5.37 -6.68 6.01
C PHE A 134 6.30 -6.04 7.02
N ARG A 135 6.98 -6.85 7.82
CA ARG A 135 7.99 -6.40 8.77
C ARG A 135 9.32 -7.12 8.56
N ARG A 136 10.38 -6.35 8.41
CA ARG A 136 11.75 -6.83 8.32
C ARG A 136 12.37 -6.97 9.72
N ALA A 137 13.41 -7.76 9.87
CA ALA A 137 14.03 -8.05 11.16
C ALA A 137 14.58 -6.81 11.89
N ASP A 138 14.94 -5.74 11.18
CA ASP A 138 15.40 -4.46 11.72
C ASP A 138 14.28 -3.50 12.13
N GLY A 139 13.02 -3.96 12.08
CA GLY A 139 11.84 -3.17 12.46
C GLY A 139 11.30 -2.24 11.37
N VAL A 140 11.83 -2.33 10.15
CA VAL A 140 11.22 -1.64 9.00
C VAL A 140 9.92 -2.32 8.61
N HIS A 141 8.89 -1.51 8.37
CA HIS A 141 7.60 -1.95 7.84
C HIS A 141 7.43 -1.46 6.41
N VAL A 142 6.77 -2.28 5.60
CA VAL A 142 6.27 -1.92 4.26
C VAL A 142 4.81 -2.32 4.17
N LEU A 143 3.99 -1.41 3.66
CA LEU A 143 2.57 -1.61 3.41
C LEU A 143 2.32 -1.68 1.91
N TYR A 144 1.51 -2.66 1.49
CA TYR A 144 0.91 -2.71 0.16
C TYR A 144 -0.61 -2.64 0.29
N ALA A 145 -1.24 -1.70 -0.42
CA ALA A 145 -2.70 -1.55 -0.41
C ALA A 145 -3.31 -1.73 -1.81
N HIS A 146 -4.65 -1.80 -1.84
CA HIS A 146 -5.50 -2.05 -3.01
C HIS A 146 -5.26 -3.41 -3.67
N VAL A 147 -4.63 -4.34 -2.95
CA VAL A 147 -4.35 -5.70 -3.41
C VAL A 147 -5.58 -6.61 -3.31
N GLN A 148 -5.59 -7.71 -4.05
CA GLN A 148 -6.59 -8.77 -4.02
C GLN A 148 -5.94 -10.15 -4.06
N ASP A 149 -6.73 -11.22 -3.92
CA ASP A 149 -6.22 -12.62 -3.94
C ASP A 149 -4.97 -12.77 -3.06
N ILE A 150 -5.08 -12.30 -1.80
CA ILE A 150 -4.00 -12.35 -0.81
C ILE A 150 -3.74 -13.80 -0.42
N ARG A 151 -2.48 -14.25 -0.52
CA ARG A 151 -2.03 -15.65 -0.35
C ARG A 151 -1.15 -15.85 0.86
N VAL A 152 -1.11 -14.86 1.74
CA VAL A 152 -0.31 -14.89 2.96
C VAL A 152 -1.16 -14.45 4.14
N ALA A 153 -0.80 -14.91 5.34
CA ALA A 153 -1.47 -14.60 6.59
C ALA A 153 -0.48 -13.96 7.59
N PRO A 154 -0.97 -13.23 8.61
CA PRO A 154 -0.12 -12.73 9.69
C PRO A 154 0.72 -13.84 10.31
N GLY A 155 2.03 -13.59 10.46
CA GLY A 155 3.02 -14.54 10.96
C GLY A 155 3.74 -15.35 9.87
N ASP A 156 3.27 -15.36 8.62
CA ASP A 156 3.96 -16.05 7.53
C ASP A 156 5.33 -15.42 7.25
N THR A 157 6.33 -16.26 7.03
CA THR A 157 7.62 -15.83 6.49
C THR A 157 7.51 -15.68 4.98
N VAL A 158 8.03 -14.56 4.45
CA VAL A 158 8.09 -14.28 3.02
C VAL A 158 9.51 -14.01 2.57
N HIS A 159 9.78 -14.30 1.29
CA HIS A 159 11.07 -14.01 0.64
C HIS A 159 10.91 -12.89 -0.39
N ALA A 160 11.95 -12.06 -0.53
CA ALA A 160 12.00 -11.00 -1.53
C ALA A 160 11.62 -11.52 -2.93
N GLY A 161 10.59 -10.93 -3.55
CA GLY A 161 10.09 -11.34 -4.86
C GLY A 161 9.14 -12.54 -4.86
N GLN A 162 8.78 -13.10 -3.72
CA GLN A 162 7.71 -14.10 -3.61
C GLN A 162 6.36 -13.47 -3.98
N ALA A 163 5.55 -14.15 -4.80
CA ALA A 163 4.20 -13.70 -5.11
C ALA A 163 3.30 -13.88 -3.86
N VAL A 164 2.71 -12.79 -3.38
CA VAL A 164 1.94 -12.73 -2.12
C VAL A 164 0.49 -12.32 -2.32
N ALA A 165 0.18 -11.66 -3.42
CA ALA A 165 -1.16 -11.18 -3.76
C ALA A 165 -1.26 -10.90 -5.26
N ARG A 166 -2.35 -10.25 -5.67
CA ARG A 166 -2.53 -9.67 -7.00
C ARG A 166 -2.90 -8.21 -6.90
N VAL A 167 -2.57 -7.43 -7.93
CA VAL A 167 -3.02 -6.05 -8.06
C VAL A 167 -4.53 -6.03 -8.18
N GLY A 168 -5.18 -5.26 -7.33
CA GLY A 168 -6.62 -5.08 -7.27
C GLY A 168 -7.05 -3.63 -7.56
N ASN A 169 -8.32 -3.37 -7.26
CA ASN A 169 -8.93 -2.03 -7.29
C ASN A 169 -10.02 -2.01 -6.22
N ASN A 170 -9.68 -1.66 -4.99
CA ASN A 170 -10.59 -1.68 -3.85
C ASN A 170 -10.27 -0.56 -2.86
N GLY A 171 -11.22 -0.24 -1.98
CA GLY A 171 -11.06 0.89 -1.06
C GLY A 171 -10.97 2.23 -1.80
N PRO A 172 -10.22 3.24 -1.30
CA PRO A 172 -10.11 4.57 -1.93
C PRO A 172 -9.16 4.54 -3.14
N ALA A 173 -9.44 3.71 -4.13
CA ALA A 173 -8.72 3.59 -5.39
C ALA A 173 -9.64 3.88 -6.57
N PHE A 174 -9.14 4.60 -7.58
CA PHE A 174 -9.86 4.93 -8.81
C PHE A 174 -9.53 3.98 -9.97
N MET A 175 -8.46 3.19 -9.86
CA MET A 175 -7.96 2.32 -10.91
C MET A 175 -7.10 1.19 -10.33
N PRO A 176 -6.86 0.11 -11.08
CA PRO A 176 -5.97 -0.96 -10.66
C PRO A 176 -4.53 -0.46 -10.45
N HIS A 177 -4.04 -0.55 -9.21
CA HIS A 177 -2.67 -0.22 -8.83
C HIS A 177 -2.30 -0.88 -7.50
N THR A 178 -1.05 -0.77 -7.10
CA THR A 178 -0.61 -1.11 -5.75
C THR A 178 -0.06 0.15 -5.08
N HIS A 179 -0.73 0.61 -4.05
CA HIS A 179 -0.19 1.65 -3.18
C HIS A 179 0.89 1.05 -2.29
N VAL A 180 2.03 1.73 -2.17
CA VAL A 180 3.17 1.28 -1.39
C VAL A 180 3.61 2.37 -0.41
N ALA A 181 3.88 1.98 0.84
CA ALA A 181 4.35 2.88 1.88
C ALA A 181 5.34 2.18 2.79
N ALA A 182 6.21 2.93 3.47
CA ALA A 182 7.21 2.35 4.37
C ALA A 182 7.51 3.26 5.56
N TRP A 183 7.85 2.64 6.70
CA TRP A 183 8.25 3.36 7.91
C TRP A 183 9.12 2.50 8.83
N GLN A 184 9.80 3.16 9.77
CA GLN A 184 10.53 2.52 10.86
C GLN A 184 10.31 3.33 12.15
N GLY A 185 9.69 2.74 13.18
CA GLY A 185 9.20 3.50 14.32
C GLY A 185 8.22 4.57 13.88
N ASP A 186 8.49 5.83 14.20
CA ASP A 186 7.67 6.98 13.86
C ASP A 186 8.15 7.72 12.60
N GLU A 187 9.16 7.19 11.91
CA GLU A 187 9.77 7.83 10.75
C GLU A 187 9.25 7.22 9.44
N PRO A 188 8.64 8.01 8.54
CA PRO A 188 8.31 7.57 7.21
C PRO A 188 9.57 7.40 6.35
N LEU A 189 9.57 6.40 5.49
CA LEU A 189 10.67 6.07 4.60
C LEU A 189 10.23 6.15 3.15
N GLN A 190 11.03 6.82 2.30
CA GLN A 190 10.81 6.77 0.87
C GLN A 190 11.21 5.40 0.30
N ILE A 191 10.36 4.83 -0.53
CA ILE A 191 10.66 3.55 -1.19
C ILE A 191 11.54 3.79 -2.41
N ARG A 192 12.59 2.99 -2.53
CA ARG A 192 13.43 2.80 -3.72
C ARG A 192 13.39 1.33 -4.10
N PHE A 193 13.45 1.02 -5.38
CA PHE A 193 13.45 -0.36 -5.86
C PHE A 193 14.87 -0.85 -6.16
N ASP A 194 15.14 -2.13 -5.85
CA ASP A 194 16.40 -2.79 -6.23
C ASP A 194 16.47 -2.91 -7.77
N LEU A 195 17.25 -2.04 -8.38
CA LEU A 195 17.45 -1.99 -9.84
C LEU A 195 18.13 -3.26 -10.38
N ARG A 196 18.89 -4.00 -9.57
CA ARG A 196 19.46 -5.28 -9.97
C ARG A 196 18.38 -6.36 -10.04
N ALA A 197 17.46 -6.38 -9.06
CA ALA A 197 16.30 -7.24 -9.10
C ALA A 197 15.40 -6.90 -10.31
N MET A 198 15.12 -5.63 -10.55
CA MET A 198 14.39 -5.17 -11.76
C MET A 198 15.06 -5.69 -13.04
N GLY A 199 16.36 -5.52 -13.18
CA GLY A 199 17.09 -6.01 -14.37
C GLY A 199 17.08 -7.53 -14.51
N ARG A 200 16.96 -8.30 -13.42
CA ARG A 200 16.76 -9.77 -13.50
C ARG A 200 15.36 -10.11 -13.98
N LEU A 201 14.34 -9.44 -13.44
CA LEU A 201 12.93 -9.65 -13.82
C LEU A 201 12.70 -9.34 -15.31
N SER A 202 13.25 -8.24 -15.83
CA SER A 202 13.11 -7.82 -17.23
C SER A 202 13.74 -8.82 -18.21
N ARG A 203 14.74 -9.61 -17.78
CA ARG A 203 15.38 -10.66 -18.61
C ARG A 203 14.69 -12.01 -18.54
N GLN A 204 13.77 -12.22 -17.61
CA GLN A 204 12.98 -13.45 -17.53
C GLN A 204 11.69 -13.25 -18.34
N PRO A 205 11.54 -13.89 -19.51
CA PRO A 205 10.28 -13.84 -20.22
C PRO A 205 9.19 -14.37 -19.27
N GLU A 206 8.06 -13.70 -19.25
CA GLU A 206 6.87 -14.24 -18.57
C GLU A 206 6.69 -15.67 -19.06
N ARG A 207 6.79 -16.65 -18.18
CA ARG A 207 6.21 -17.94 -18.46
C ARG A 207 4.70 -17.68 -18.49
N VAL A 208 4.19 -17.38 -19.69
CA VAL A 208 2.75 -17.36 -19.93
C VAL A 208 2.25 -18.70 -19.41
N GLY A 209 1.50 -18.65 -18.31
CA GLY A 209 1.08 -19.84 -17.59
C GLY A 209 0.47 -20.81 -18.58
N ALA A 210 1.01 -22.04 -18.60
CA ALA A 210 0.33 -23.15 -19.20
C ALA A 210 -1.10 -23.14 -18.64
N ARG A 211 -2.10 -22.95 -19.50
CA ARG A 211 -3.48 -23.28 -19.15
C ARG A 211 -3.43 -24.68 -18.60
N ALA A 212 -3.81 -24.83 -17.33
CA ALA A 212 -4.12 -26.14 -16.82
C ALA A 212 -5.23 -26.75 -17.68
N PRO A 213 -5.14 -28.05 -18.01
CA PRO A 213 -6.10 -28.74 -18.84
C PRO A 213 -7.49 -28.75 -18.22
#